data_e7d620ed6d10eb1bd4a5944ad8686cd5
#
_entry.id   e7d620ed6d10eb1bd4a5944ad8686cd5
#
_cell.length_a   1.000
_cell.length_b   1.000
_cell.length_c   1.000
_cell.angle_alpha   90.00
_cell.angle_beta   90.00
_cell.angle_gamma   90.00
#
_symmetry.space_group_name_H-M   'P 1'
#
loop_
_entity.id
_entity.type
_entity.pdbx_description
1 polymer ?
#
loop_
_entity_poly.entity_id
_entity_poly.type
_entity_poly.pdbx_seq_one_letter_code
_entity_poly.pdbx_strand_id
1 'polypeptide(L)'
;MISNIKIGIAAGALAVAAFSVTQPEEKLTESTQEVRIPESIDRGSPPSLQMYKYIKMYADTFNIPLRYAFGIANAETSYKGPFHWNYNPAQTSCANAVGPMQVMVSTARWINKDNVSKDFLRTNIKYNVYTSMKLLRKLYNKRGDWRVVFGEYNTGRPCINGYAHKVYNYKLDWKKP
;
A
#
# COMPACT_ATOMS: atom_id res chain seq x y z
N MET A 1 -6.91 -45.72 66.52
CA MET A 1 -5.48 -45.53 66.79
C MET A 1 -4.80 -45.18 65.48
N ILE A 2 -4.50 -43.94 65.20
CA ILE A 2 -3.38 -43.54 64.33
C ILE A 2 -3.20 -42.06 64.55
N SER A 3 -2.02 -41.72 64.94
CA SER A 3 -1.51 -40.42 65.40
C SER A 3 -1.45 -39.36 64.31
N ASN A 4 -1.89 -38.14 64.67
CA ASN A 4 -1.70 -36.89 63.89
C ASN A 4 -0.30 -36.34 64.12
N ILE A 5 0.50 -36.26 63.05
CA ILE A 5 1.74 -35.48 63.03
C ILE A 5 1.49 -34.17 62.30
N LYS A 6 1.54 -33.05 63.04
CA LYS A 6 1.58 -31.73 62.49
C LYS A 6 2.99 -31.32 62.16
N ILE A 7 3.27 -31.09 60.90
CA ILE A 7 4.53 -30.48 60.42
C ILE A 7 4.28 -29.01 60.17
N GLY A 8 4.89 -28.17 60.96
CA GLY A 8 4.89 -26.71 60.75
C GLY A 8 5.85 -26.36 59.60
N ILE A 9 5.35 -25.60 58.66
CA ILE A 9 6.15 -24.97 57.59
C ILE A 9 6.33 -23.52 57.94
N ALA A 10 7.58 -23.13 58.19
CA ALA A 10 7.99 -21.75 58.39
C ALA A 10 7.84 -20.94 57.06
N ALA A 11 7.16 -19.83 57.12
CA ALA A 11 7.03 -18.90 56.03
C ALA A 11 8.34 -18.11 55.85
N GLY A 12 9.12 -18.44 54.85
CA GLY A 12 10.22 -17.59 54.34
C GLY A 12 9.68 -16.57 53.35
N ALA A 13 9.61 -15.31 53.72
CA ALA A 13 9.26 -14.23 52.82
C ALA A 13 10.45 -13.92 51.91
N LEU A 14 10.39 -14.33 50.63
CA LEU A 14 11.34 -13.92 49.62
C LEU A 14 10.85 -12.61 49.02
N ALA A 15 11.53 -11.50 49.33
CA ALA A 15 11.29 -10.21 48.68
C ALA A 15 11.86 -10.26 47.27
N VAL A 16 10.98 -10.38 46.27
CA VAL A 16 11.34 -10.18 44.87
C VAL A 16 11.35 -8.67 44.59
N ALA A 17 12.52 -8.08 44.48
CA ALA A 17 12.70 -6.73 44.02
C ALA A 17 12.29 -6.68 42.53
N ALA A 18 11.14 -6.09 42.22
CA ALA A 18 10.73 -5.79 40.86
C ALA A 18 11.61 -4.63 40.32
N PHE A 19 12.58 -4.98 39.50
CA PHE A 19 13.28 -4.02 38.65
C PHE A 19 12.35 -3.61 37.52
N SER A 20 11.66 -2.47 37.67
CA SER A 20 10.97 -1.82 36.56
C SER A 20 12.00 -1.21 35.64
N VAL A 21 12.35 -1.93 34.60
CA VAL A 21 13.06 -1.35 33.46
C VAL A 21 12.01 -0.55 32.65
N THR A 22 11.92 0.74 32.93
CA THR A 22 11.26 1.70 32.05
C THR A 22 12.11 1.83 30.79
N GLN A 23 11.71 1.11 29.73
CA GLN A 23 12.20 1.41 28.39
C GLN A 23 11.67 2.79 28.00
N PRO A 24 12.52 3.70 27.49
CA PRO A 24 12.03 4.94 26.92
C PRO A 24 11.20 4.58 25.68
N GLU A 25 9.90 4.98 25.71
CA GLU A 25 9.08 5.01 24.50
C GLU A 25 9.76 5.95 23.49
N GLU A 26 10.44 5.35 22.53
CA GLU A 26 10.91 6.04 21.34
C GLU A 26 9.65 6.49 20.57
N LYS A 27 9.23 7.73 20.81
CA LYS A 27 8.23 8.44 20.03
C LYS A 27 8.78 8.47 18.59
N LEU A 28 8.35 7.50 17.78
CA LEU A 28 8.45 7.61 16.32
C LEU A 28 7.65 8.85 15.93
N THR A 29 8.32 9.98 15.88
CA THR A 29 7.87 11.14 15.12
C THR A 29 7.88 10.68 13.66
N GLU A 30 6.72 10.26 13.16
CA GLU A 30 6.46 10.16 11.73
C GLU A 30 6.71 11.56 11.14
N SER A 31 7.95 11.80 10.75
CA SER A 31 8.31 12.90 9.88
C SER A 31 7.62 12.63 8.55
N THR A 32 6.43 13.17 8.40
CA THR A 32 5.74 13.28 7.12
C THR A 32 6.57 14.26 6.27
N GLN A 33 7.71 13.80 5.75
CA GLN A 33 8.36 14.49 4.67
C GLN A 33 7.43 14.42 3.47
N GLU A 34 6.67 15.49 3.29
CA GLU A 34 5.95 15.77 2.06
C GLU A 34 6.99 15.81 0.94
N VAL A 35 7.05 14.73 0.14
CA VAL A 35 7.96 14.66 -1.01
C VAL A 35 7.52 15.74 -1.99
N ARG A 36 8.13 16.92 -1.88
CA ARG A 36 7.91 18.04 -2.82
C ARG A 36 8.45 17.64 -4.17
N ILE A 37 7.56 17.24 -5.06
CA ILE A 37 7.87 16.98 -6.45
C ILE A 37 7.88 18.31 -7.19
N PRO A 38 8.90 18.60 -8.00
CA PRO A 38 8.89 19.79 -8.84
C PRO A 38 7.66 19.80 -9.74
N GLU A 39 6.83 20.84 -9.67
CA GLU A 39 5.62 21.01 -10.48
C GLU A 39 5.91 21.08 -12.01
N SER A 40 7.17 21.25 -12.38
CA SER A 40 7.59 21.44 -13.77
C SER A 40 7.53 20.19 -14.66
N ILE A 41 7.30 19.00 -14.09
CA ILE A 41 7.39 17.73 -14.84
C ILE A 41 6.11 17.44 -15.65
N ASP A 42 4.98 18.07 -15.34
CA ASP A 42 3.67 17.60 -15.82
C ASP A 42 3.01 18.38 -16.93
N ARG A 43 3.34 19.66 -17.11
CA ARG A 43 2.65 20.47 -18.10
C ARG A 43 3.01 20.02 -19.51
N GLY A 44 2.06 19.34 -20.17
CA GLY A 44 2.19 18.92 -21.57
C GLY A 44 2.70 17.49 -21.82
N SER A 45 3.04 16.73 -20.79
CA SER A 45 3.43 15.31 -20.99
C SER A 45 2.20 14.44 -21.26
N PRO A 46 2.26 13.49 -22.24
CA PRO A 46 1.19 12.52 -22.47
C PRO A 46 0.86 11.71 -21.21
N PRO A 47 -0.43 11.33 -21.00
CA PRO A 47 -0.84 10.58 -19.81
C PRO A 47 -0.05 9.29 -19.56
N SER A 48 0.34 8.59 -20.62
CA SER A 48 1.16 7.37 -20.50
C SER A 48 2.55 7.65 -19.93
N LEU A 49 3.15 8.78 -20.28
CA LEU A 49 4.46 9.19 -19.78
C LEU A 49 4.35 9.68 -18.33
N GLN A 50 3.28 10.42 -17.99
CA GLN A 50 3.00 10.79 -16.60
C GLN A 50 2.84 9.55 -15.71
N MET A 51 2.05 8.55 -16.14
CA MET A 51 1.92 7.26 -15.45
C MET A 51 3.27 6.60 -15.19
N TYR A 52 4.11 6.50 -16.24
CA TYR A 52 5.44 5.91 -16.09
C TYR A 52 6.27 6.59 -15.02
N LYS A 53 6.34 7.93 -15.07
CA LYS A 53 7.12 8.74 -14.12
C LYS A 53 6.60 8.58 -12.69
N TYR A 54 5.29 8.71 -12.47
CA TYR A 54 4.72 8.61 -11.12
C TYR A 54 4.77 7.21 -10.55
N ILE A 55 4.56 6.17 -11.36
CA ILE A 55 4.71 4.80 -10.88
C ILE A 55 6.15 4.55 -10.43
N LYS A 56 7.15 4.94 -11.22
CA LYS A 56 8.57 4.79 -10.83
C LYS A 56 8.86 5.50 -9.51
N MET A 57 8.47 6.75 -9.42
CA MET A 57 8.72 7.58 -8.25
C MET A 57 8.07 7.03 -6.99
N TYR A 58 6.77 6.73 -7.04
CA TYR A 58 6.07 6.27 -5.86
C TYR A 58 6.30 4.79 -5.53
N ALA A 59 6.62 3.95 -6.51
CA ALA A 59 7.08 2.59 -6.23
C ALA A 59 8.40 2.60 -5.44
N ASP A 60 9.33 3.51 -5.78
CA ASP A 60 10.55 3.73 -5.03
C ASP A 60 10.26 4.27 -3.62
N THR A 61 9.51 5.37 -3.52
CA THR A 61 9.10 5.99 -2.24
C THR A 61 8.49 4.99 -1.26
N PHE A 62 7.63 4.08 -1.76
CA PHE A 62 6.95 3.09 -0.94
C PHE A 62 7.61 1.71 -0.96
N ASN A 63 8.82 1.58 -1.51
CA ASN A 63 9.57 0.33 -1.62
C ASN A 63 8.71 -0.83 -2.18
N ILE A 64 8.10 -0.60 -3.35
CA ILE A 64 7.29 -1.57 -4.08
C ILE A 64 8.08 -2.01 -5.31
N PRO A 65 8.25 -3.33 -5.56
CA PRO A 65 8.88 -3.80 -6.79
C PRO A 65 8.20 -3.23 -8.03
N LEU A 66 8.96 -2.57 -8.91
CA LEU A 66 8.44 -1.87 -10.11
C LEU A 66 7.52 -2.75 -10.97
N ARG A 67 7.88 -4.03 -11.13
CA ARG A 67 7.07 -4.98 -11.91
C ARG A 67 5.65 -5.12 -11.34
N TYR A 68 5.48 -5.04 -10.03
CA TYR A 68 4.17 -5.13 -9.38
C TYR A 68 3.36 -3.85 -9.55
N ALA A 69 4.00 -2.70 -9.36
CA ALA A 69 3.36 -1.41 -9.57
C ALA A 69 2.82 -1.25 -11.00
N PHE A 70 3.63 -1.61 -12.00
CA PHE A 70 3.20 -1.63 -13.40
C PHE A 70 2.22 -2.74 -13.71
N GLY A 71 2.34 -3.90 -13.06
CA GLY A 71 1.41 -5.01 -13.19
C GLY A 71 -0.01 -4.62 -12.75
N ILE A 72 -0.15 -3.86 -11.66
CA ILE A 72 -1.44 -3.29 -11.23
C ILE A 72 -1.97 -2.32 -12.28
N ALA A 73 -1.18 -1.36 -12.74
CA ALA A 73 -1.63 -0.41 -13.76
C ALA A 73 -2.09 -1.12 -15.06
N ASN A 74 -1.40 -2.20 -15.45
CA ASN A 74 -1.81 -3.03 -16.58
C ASN A 74 -3.12 -3.78 -16.30
N ALA A 75 -3.26 -4.35 -15.11
CA ALA A 75 -4.45 -5.11 -14.74
C ALA A 75 -5.70 -4.23 -14.64
N GLU A 76 -5.55 -2.99 -14.12
CA GLU A 76 -6.66 -2.06 -13.86
C GLU A 76 -7.13 -1.32 -15.13
N THR A 77 -6.20 -0.78 -15.90
CA THR A 77 -6.54 0.11 -17.02
C THR A 77 -5.80 -0.23 -18.31
N SER A 78 -5.27 -1.45 -18.42
CA SER A 78 -4.53 -1.93 -19.60
C SER A 78 -3.34 -1.05 -19.97
N TYR A 79 -2.71 -0.41 -18.99
CA TYR A 79 -1.50 0.40 -19.23
C TYR A 79 -0.37 -0.45 -19.81
N LYS A 80 0.23 0.00 -20.93
CA LYS A 80 1.24 -0.74 -21.69
C LYS A 80 2.60 -0.04 -21.73
N GLY A 81 2.85 0.89 -20.81
CA GLY A 81 4.14 1.59 -20.74
C GLY A 81 4.12 3.02 -21.27
N PRO A 82 5.29 3.69 -21.29
CA PRO A 82 5.39 5.12 -21.59
C PRO A 82 5.02 5.48 -23.03
N PHE A 83 5.06 4.54 -23.96
CA PHE A 83 4.74 4.75 -25.38
C PHE A 83 3.29 4.39 -25.74
N HIS A 84 2.42 4.21 -24.76
CA HIS A 84 1.00 3.94 -24.96
C HIS A 84 0.24 5.26 -25.25
N TRP A 85 0.42 5.82 -26.42
CA TRP A 85 -0.03 7.17 -26.78
C TRP A 85 -1.54 7.39 -26.66
N ASN A 86 -2.34 6.35 -26.90
CA ASN A 86 -3.80 6.39 -26.76
C ASN A 86 -4.30 6.03 -25.36
N TYR A 87 -3.43 6.07 -24.36
CA TYR A 87 -3.78 5.70 -22.99
C TYR A 87 -4.76 6.71 -22.38
N ASN A 88 -5.90 6.21 -21.94
CA ASN A 88 -6.88 6.97 -21.18
C ASN A 88 -6.79 6.61 -19.69
N PRO A 89 -6.26 7.47 -18.83
CA PRO A 89 -6.18 7.22 -17.38
C PRO A 89 -7.51 7.48 -16.65
N ALA A 90 -8.41 8.30 -17.20
CA ALA A 90 -9.61 8.78 -16.52
C ALA A 90 -10.79 7.81 -16.63
N GLN A 91 -10.54 6.51 -16.39
CA GLN A 91 -11.54 5.46 -16.45
C GLN A 91 -12.35 5.37 -15.17
N THR A 92 -13.56 4.82 -15.27
CA THR A 92 -14.43 4.49 -14.14
C THR A 92 -14.97 3.07 -14.33
N SER A 93 -14.81 2.21 -13.33
CA SER A 93 -15.36 0.85 -13.37
C SER A 93 -16.85 0.80 -12.98
N CYS A 94 -17.49 -0.33 -13.25
CA CYS A 94 -18.86 -0.58 -12.79
C CYS A 94 -19.01 -0.51 -11.26
N ALA A 95 -17.93 -0.80 -10.51
CA ALA A 95 -17.89 -0.68 -9.05
C ALA A 95 -17.56 0.74 -8.55
N ASN A 96 -17.53 1.75 -9.44
CA ASN A 96 -17.15 3.13 -9.12
C ASN A 96 -15.70 3.35 -8.67
N ALA A 97 -14.80 2.42 -8.92
CA ALA A 97 -13.37 2.69 -8.83
C ALA A 97 -12.93 3.59 -9.99
N VAL A 98 -12.03 4.53 -9.75
CA VAL A 98 -11.71 5.59 -10.72
C VAL A 98 -10.22 5.79 -10.93
N GLY A 99 -9.90 6.32 -12.10
CA GLY A 99 -8.55 6.74 -12.46
C GLY A 99 -7.62 5.58 -12.85
N PRO A 100 -6.33 5.87 -13.07
CA PRO A 100 -5.41 4.94 -13.72
C PRO A 100 -5.09 3.68 -12.90
N MET A 101 -5.24 3.75 -11.58
CA MET A 101 -5.03 2.62 -10.66
C MET A 101 -6.34 2.09 -10.08
N GLN A 102 -7.49 2.53 -10.58
CA GLN A 102 -8.85 2.13 -10.18
C GLN A 102 -9.07 2.16 -8.66
N VAL A 103 -8.82 3.33 -8.06
CA VAL A 103 -8.98 3.53 -6.62
C VAL A 103 -10.42 3.94 -6.28
N MET A 104 -11.00 3.34 -5.24
CA MET A 104 -12.29 3.78 -4.67
C MET A 104 -12.14 5.09 -3.91
N VAL A 105 -13.12 5.99 -4.01
CA VAL A 105 -13.10 7.28 -3.27
C VAL A 105 -13.02 7.07 -1.75
N SER A 106 -13.76 6.09 -1.22
CA SER A 106 -13.70 5.73 0.21
C SER A 106 -12.32 5.27 0.62
N THR A 107 -11.64 4.47 -0.22
CA THR A 107 -10.28 4.03 0.01
C THR A 107 -9.29 5.18 0.00
N ALA A 108 -9.43 6.11 -0.97
CA ALA A 108 -8.57 7.28 -1.05
C ALA A 108 -8.69 8.17 0.20
N ARG A 109 -9.92 8.46 0.63
CA ARG A 109 -10.19 9.22 1.86
C ARG A 109 -9.64 8.55 3.11
N TRP A 110 -9.79 7.23 3.20
CA TRP A 110 -9.27 6.46 4.33
C TRP A 110 -7.74 6.48 4.39
N ILE A 111 -7.07 6.29 3.24
CA ILE A 111 -5.61 6.14 3.17
C ILE A 111 -4.88 7.49 3.33
N ASN A 112 -5.45 8.57 2.77
CA ASN A 112 -4.83 9.90 2.75
C ASN A 112 -5.33 10.82 3.85
N LYS A 113 -6.43 10.46 4.54
CA LYS A 113 -7.06 11.28 5.58
C LYS A 113 -7.53 12.65 5.08
N ASP A 114 -7.97 12.72 3.83
CA ASP A 114 -8.50 13.92 3.18
C ASP A 114 -9.90 13.68 2.59
N ASN A 115 -10.55 14.74 2.13
CA ASN A 115 -11.90 14.67 1.55
C ASN A 115 -11.85 14.83 0.02
N VAL A 116 -11.07 13.98 -0.63
CA VAL A 116 -10.93 13.98 -2.09
C VAL A 116 -12.26 13.78 -2.81
N SER A 117 -12.50 14.54 -3.89
CA SER A 117 -13.64 14.33 -4.76
C SER A 117 -13.41 13.18 -5.76
N LYS A 118 -14.51 12.58 -6.25
CA LYS A 118 -14.42 11.52 -7.27
C LYS A 118 -13.74 12.00 -8.54
N ASP A 119 -14.07 13.21 -8.99
CA ASP A 119 -13.54 13.76 -10.24
C ASP A 119 -12.04 14.06 -10.13
N PHE A 120 -11.61 14.68 -9.03
CA PHE A 120 -10.18 14.88 -8.76
C PHE A 120 -9.41 13.56 -8.72
N LEU A 121 -9.91 12.55 -7.99
CA LEU A 121 -9.27 11.23 -7.92
C LEU A 121 -9.21 10.55 -9.30
N ARG A 122 -10.24 10.76 -10.15
CA ARG A 122 -10.32 10.18 -11.49
C ARG A 122 -9.33 10.81 -12.47
N THR A 123 -9.14 12.12 -12.40
CA THR A 123 -8.39 12.90 -13.40
C THR A 123 -6.95 13.21 -13.00
N ASN A 124 -6.65 13.20 -11.69
CA ASN A 124 -5.30 13.49 -11.20
C ASN A 124 -4.46 12.20 -11.13
N ILE A 125 -3.67 11.96 -12.17
CA ILE A 125 -2.80 10.78 -12.30
C ILE A 125 -1.85 10.67 -11.10
N LYS A 126 -1.18 11.76 -10.74
CA LYS A 126 -0.22 11.81 -9.64
C LYS A 126 -0.83 11.34 -8.32
N TYR A 127 -1.96 11.94 -7.95
CA TYR A 127 -2.64 11.63 -6.70
C TYR A 127 -3.20 10.19 -6.69
N ASN A 128 -3.74 9.73 -7.80
CA ASN A 128 -4.28 8.37 -7.92
C ASN A 128 -3.18 7.30 -7.76
N VAL A 129 -2.04 7.50 -8.45
CA VAL A 129 -0.88 6.59 -8.32
C VAL A 129 -0.29 6.63 -6.91
N TYR A 130 -0.10 7.82 -6.33
CA TYR A 130 0.36 7.96 -4.93
C TYR A 130 -0.52 7.17 -3.97
N THR A 131 -1.83 7.37 -4.04
CA THR A 131 -2.82 6.70 -3.18
C THR A 131 -2.74 5.18 -3.32
N SER A 132 -2.64 4.68 -4.55
CA SER A 132 -2.50 3.25 -4.83
C SER A 132 -1.23 2.67 -4.22
N MET A 133 -0.07 3.33 -4.41
CA MET A 133 1.20 2.83 -3.86
C MET A 133 1.21 2.84 -2.33
N LYS A 134 0.66 3.89 -1.71
CA LYS A 134 0.49 3.97 -0.26
C LYS A 134 -0.40 2.85 0.27
N LEU A 135 -1.52 2.54 -0.42
CA LEU A 135 -2.39 1.41 -0.09
C LEU A 135 -1.65 0.08 -0.18
N LEU A 136 -0.96 -0.17 -1.29
CA LEU A 136 -0.20 -1.41 -1.50
C LEU A 136 0.83 -1.65 -0.39
N ARG A 137 1.58 -0.61 0.00
CA ARG A 137 2.55 -0.72 1.09
C ARG A 137 1.86 -1.01 2.42
N LYS A 138 0.75 -0.33 2.72
CA LYS A 138 -0.04 -0.59 3.94
C LYS A 138 -0.54 -2.04 3.98
N LEU A 139 -1.05 -2.57 2.88
CA LEU A 139 -1.49 -3.96 2.79
C LEU A 139 -0.31 -4.93 2.95
N TYR A 140 0.83 -4.65 2.32
CA TYR A 140 2.01 -5.51 2.45
C TYR A 140 2.55 -5.55 3.88
N ASN A 141 2.61 -4.43 4.57
CA ASN A 141 3.01 -4.38 5.98
C ASN A 141 2.11 -5.23 6.88
N LYS A 142 0.84 -5.40 6.48
CA LYS A 142 -0.13 -6.23 7.21
C LYS A 142 -0.06 -7.72 6.83
N ARG A 143 0.26 -8.05 5.57
CA ARG A 143 0.11 -9.41 5.02
C ARG A 143 1.42 -10.15 4.80
N GLY A 144 2.51 -9.47 4.48
CA GLY A 144 3.83 -10.04 4.20
C GLY A 144 3.94 -10.81 2.85
N ASP A 145 2.84 -11.05 2.15
CA ASP A 145 2.81 -11.77 0.86
C ASP A 145 2.14 -10.92 -0.22
N TRP A 146 2.88 -10.59 -1.28
CA TRP A 146 2.39 -9.80 -2.39
C TRP A 146 1.19 -10.42 -3.12
N ARG A 147 1.08 -11.72 -3.20
CA ARG A 147 -0.07 -12.40 -3.85
C ARG A 147 -1.36 -12.14 -3.07
N VAL A 148 -1.29 -12.20 -1.74
CA VAL A 148 -2.43 -11.87 -0.87
C VAL A 148 -2.76 -10.38 -0.96
N VAL A 149 -1.73 -9.51 -1.02
CA VAL A 149 -1.90 -8.06 -1.19
C VAL A 149 -2.64 -7.72 -2.47
N PHE A 150 -2.27 -8.34 -3.59
CA PHE A 150 -2.95 -8.09 -4.87
C PHE A 150 -4.41 -8.57 -4.86
N GLY A 151 -4.68 -9.73 -4.26
CA GLY A 151 -6.05 -10.19 -4.09
C GLY A 151 -6.88 -9.25 -3.21
N GLU A 152 -6.30 -8.75 -2.11
CA GLU A 152 -6.96 -7.78 -1.23
C GLU A 152 -7.14 -6.41 -1.91
N TYR A 153 -6.18 -5.95 -2.71
CA TYR A 153 -6.32 -4.75 -3.53
C TYR A 153 -7.53 -4.83 -4.46
N ASN A 154 -7.70 -5.96 -5.14
CA ASN A 154 -8.78 -6.19 -6.10
C ASN A 154 -10.16 -6.39 -5.44
N THR A 155 -10.22 -7.09 -4.31
CA THR A 155 -11.51 -7.55 -3.73
C THR A 155 -11.89 -6.88 -2.42
N GLY A 156 -10.96 -6.16 -1.79
CA GLY A 156 -11.10 -5.64 -0.42
C GLY A 156 -10.95 -6.71 0.68
N ARG A 157 -10.66 -7.97 0.33
CA ARG A 157 -10.47 -9.10 1.27
C ARG A 157 -9.20 -9.87 0.95
N PRO A 158 -8.44 -10.35 1.97
CA PRO A 158 -7.23 -11.12 1.73
C PRO A 158 -7.56 -12.43 1.01
N CYS A 159 -7.04 -12.60 -0.19
CA CYS A 159 -7.20 -13.80 -1.01
C CYS A 159 -6.09 -13.89 -2.06
N ILE A 160 -5.94 -15.08 -2.65
CA ILE A 160 -5.12 -15.26 -3.86
C ILE A 160 -6.08 -15.69 -4.97
N ASN A 161 -6.25 -14.84 -5.99
CA ASN A 161 -7.17 -15.05 -7.10
C ASN A 161 -6.47 -14.86 -8.46
N GLY A 162 -7.20 -14.99 -9.55
CA GLY A 162 -6.65 -14.82 -10.91
C GLY A 162 -6.02 -13.45 -11.15
N TYR A 163 -6.57 -12.38 -10.54
CA TYR A 163 -5.98 -11.05 -10.58
C TYR A 163 -4.60 -11.04 -9.89
N ALA A 164 -4.50 -11.62 -8.70
CA ALA A 164 -3.25 -11.71 -7.96
C ALA A 164 -2.17 -12.46 -8.76
N HIS A 165 -2.52 -13.56 -9.41
CA HIS A 165 -1.62 -14.30 -10.29
C HIS A 165 -1.19 -13.47 -11.51
N LYS A 166 -2.12 -12.75 -12.14
CA LYS A 166 -1.81 -11.86 -13.28
C LYS A 166 -0.79 -10.78 -12.89
N VAL A 167 -1.00 -10.10 -11.76
CA VAL A 167 -0.09 -9.04 -11.30
C VAL A 167 1.26 -9.61 -10.85
N TYR A 168 1.26 -10.72 -10.11
CA TYR A 168 2.48 -11.34 -9.59
C TYR A 168 3.42 -11.82 -10.70
N ASN A 169 2.85 -12.34 -11.78
CA ASN A 169 3.59 -12.85 -12.94
C ASN A 169 3.81 -11.81 -14.04
N TYR A 170 3.44 -10.55 -13.81
CA TYR A 170 3.60 -9.50 -14.80
C TYR A 170 5.07 -9.31 -15.18
N LYS A 171 5.33 -9.22 -16.50
CA LYS A 171 6.67 -8.97 -17.06
C LYS A 171 6.72 -7.56 -17.61
N LEU A 172 7.80 -6.84 -17.29
CA LEU A 172 8.10 -5.54 -17.90
C LEU A 172 8.72 -5.74 -19.26
N ASP A 173 7.87 -5.94 -20.26
CA ASP A 173 8.28 -6.19 -21.64
C ASP A 173 7.68 -5.11 -22.56
N TRP A 174 8.14 -3.88 -22.41
CA TRP A 174 7.72 -2.79 -23.27
C TRP A 174 8.69 -2.64 -24.43
N LYS A 175 8.24 -3.07 -25.60
CA LYS A 175 8.97 -2.77 -26.83
C LYS A 175 8.90 -1.27 -27.09
N LYS A 176 10.07 -0.64 -27.32
CA LYS A 176 10.10 0.69 -27.92
C LYS A 176 9.46 0.58 -29.30
N PRO A 177 8.67 1.59 -29.72
CA PRO A 177 8.17 1.66 -31.09
C PRO A 177 9.32 1.77 -32.07
#